data_ae7ef4b020d154414e554d786a34bd84
#
_entry.id   ae7ef4b020d154414e554d786a34bd84
#
_cell.length_a   1.000
_cell.length_b   1.000
_cell.length_c   1.000
_cell.angle_alpha   90.00
_cell.angle_beta   90.00
_cell.angle_gamma   90.00
#
_symmetry.space_group_name_H-M   'P 1'
#
loop_
_entity.id
_entity.type
_entity.pdbx_description
1 polymer ?
#
loop_
_entity_poly.entity_id
_entity_poly.type
_entity_poly.pdbx_seq_one_letter_code
_entity_poly.pdbx_strand_id
1 'polypeptide(L)' 'WFQEEDGIVVLDYKTDQVKTADQLVEKYHAQLDYYAKALEQLLGRPVREKIIYSFTLQEEIILPG' A
#
# COMPACT_ATOMS: atom_id res chain seq x y z
N TRP A 1 -2.81 8.47 0.31
CA TRP A 1 -4.07 7.71 0.34
C TRP A 1 -5.22 8.55 -0.19
N PHE A 2 -6.27 7.88 -0.63
CA PHE A 2 -7.48 8.57 -1.07
C PHE A 2 -8.70 7.69 -0.81
N GLN A 3 -9.89 8.32 -0.80
CA GLN A 3 -11.14 7.62 -0.56
C GLN A 3 -11.91 7.44 -1.87
N GLU A 4 -12.51 6.24 -2.02
CA GLU A 4 -13.44 5.93 -3.08
C GLU A 4 -14.77 5.50 -2.47
N GLU A 5 -15.80 5.27 -3.30
CA GLU A 5 -17.13 4.90 -2.81
C GLU A 5 -17.10 3.63 -1.95
N ASP A 6 -16.32 2.63 -2.34
CA ASP A 6 -16.28 1.34 -1.66
C ASP A 6 -15.14 1.22 -0.65
N GLY A 7 -14.42 2.30 -0.36
CA GLY A 7 -13.40 2.26 0.69
C GLY A 7 -12.23 3.17 0.43
N ILE A 8 -11.15 2.91 1.17
CA ILE A 8 -9.93 3.71 1.15
C ILE A 8 -8.89 2.96 0.33
N VAL A 9 -8.16 3.69 -0.51
CA VAL A 9 -7.00 3.15 -1.22
C VAL A 9 -5.75 3.77 -0.60
N VAL A 10 -4.84 2.93 -0.12
CA VAL A 10 -3.54 3.36 0.39
C VAL A 10 -2.53 3.21 -0.74
N LEU A 11 -1.93 4.33 -1.13
CA LEU A 11 -0.92 4.36 -2.18
C LEU A 11 0.35 4.95 -1.61
N ASP A 12 1.46 4.22 -1.74
CA ASP A 12 2.75 4.67 -1.25
C ASP A 12 3.78 4.57 -2.37
N TYR A 13 4.66 5.58 -2.45
CA TYR A 13 5.71 5.64 -3.46
C TYR A 13 7.04 5.25 -2.82
N LYS A 14 7.74 4.29 -3.43
CA LYS A 14 9.03 3.83 -2.91
C LYS A 14 10.12 3.98 -3.98
N THR A 15 11.26 4.50 -3.56
CA THR A 15 12.42 4.69 -4.42
C THR A 15 13.50 3.64 -4.16
N ASP A 16 13.23 2.65 -3.34
CA ASP A 16 14.17 1.60 -2.99
C ASP A 16 14.67 0.87 -4.24
N GLN A 17 15.96 0.61 -4.29
CA GLN A 17 16.55 -0.17 -5.37
C GLN A 17 16.34 -1.65 -5.07
N VAL A 18 15.33 -2.24 -5.70
CA VAL A 18 14.98 -3.64 -5.53
C VAL A 18 14.95 -4.32 -6.90
N LYS A 19 15.13 -5.64 -6.92
CA LYS A 19 15.13 -6.41 -8.14
C LYS A 19 13.77 -6.99 -8.49
N THR A 20 12.94 -7.24 -7.48
CA THR A 20 11.62 -7.84 -7.68
C THR A 20 10.58 -7.17 -6.81
N ALA A 21 9.31 -7.29 -7.23
CA ALA A 21 8.18 -6.80 -6.46
C ALA A 21 8.09 -7.46 -5.09
N ASP A 22 8.42 -8.75 -5.01
CA ASP A 22 8.37 -9.51 -3.75
C ASP A 22 9.24 -8.90 -2.67
N GLN A 23 10.37 -8.33 -3.03
CA GLN A 23 11.26 -7.67 -2.07
C GLN A 23 10.59 -6.48 -1.40
N LEU A 24 9.83 -5.69 -2.17
CA LEU A 24 9.09 -4.56 -1.61
C LEU A 24 7.92 -5.03 -0.74
N VAL A 25 7.19 -6.04 -1.18
CA VAL A 25 6.07 -6.58 -0.41
C VAL A 25 6.56 -7.08 0.94
N GLU A 26 7.62 -7.89 0.94
CA GLU A 26 8.19 -8.43 2.17
C GLU A 26 8.65 -7.33 3.12
N LYS A 27 9.26 -6.29 2.58
CA LYS A 27 9.81 -5.19 3.38
C LYS A 27 8.73 -4.30 3.98
N TYR A 28 7.66 -4.03 3.25
CA TYR A 28 6.71 -2.96 3.59
C TYR A 28 5.31 -3.43 3.93
N HIS A 29 4.96 -4.71 3.74
CA HIS A 29 3.56 -5.12 3.95
C HIS A 29 3.08 -4.88 5.39
N ALA A 30 3.93 -5.14 6.38
CA ALA A 30 3.57 -4.93 7.78
C ALA A 30 3.34 -3.44 8.08
N GLN A 31 4.17 -2.57 7.52
CA GLN A 31 4.04 -1.13 7.67
C GLN A 31 2.73 -0.63 7.05
N LEU A 32 2.41 -1.10 5.86
CA LEU A 32 1.17 -0.70 5.19
C LEU A 32 -0.06 -1.28 5.87
N ASP A 33 0.02 -2.49 6.41
CA ASP A 33 -1.08 -3.07 7.19
C ASP A 33 -1.36 -2.23 8.43
N TYR A 34 -0.32 -1.82 9.14
CA TYR A 34 -0.46 -0.94 10.29
C TYR A 34 -1.09 0.40 9.90
N TYR A 35 -0.60 0.98 8.81
CA TYR A 35 -1.10 2.25 8.31
C TYR A 35 -2.57 2.14 7.89
N ALA A 36 -2.93 1.04 7.23
CA ALA A 36 -4.30 0.79 6.81
C ALA A 36 -5.24 0.69 8.02
N LYS A 37 -4.83 -0.03 9.06
CA LYS A 37 -5.63 -0.14 10.28
C LYS A 37 -5.83 1.21 10.95
N ALA A 38 -4.80 2.04 11.00
CA ALA A 38 -4.90 3.38 11.57
C ALA A 38 -5.90 4.24 10.80
N LEU A 39 -5.86 4.18 9.47
CA LEU A 39 -6.80 4.91 8.62
C LEU A 39 -8.24 4.41 8.79
N GLU A 40 -8.43 3.10 8.89
CA GLU A 40 -9.76 2.54 9.11
C GLU A 40 -10.37 3.04 10.40
N GLN A 41 -9.58 3.09 11.47
CA GLN A 41 -10.04 3.60 12.75
C GLN A 41 -10.34 5.10 12.72
N LEU A 42 -9.46 5.85 12.07
CA LEU A 42 -9.59 7.30 12.00
C LEU A 42 -10.79 7.74 11.16
N LEU A 43 -10.99 7.10 10.02
CA LEU A 43 -12.00 7.50 9.04
C LEU A 43 -13.28 6.69 9.12
N GLY A 44 -13.30 5.59 9.87
CA GLY A 44 -14.47 4.73 10.00
C GLY A 44 -14.87 4.03 8.71
N ARG A 45 -13.92 3.79 7.81
CA ARG A 45 -14.16 3.13 6.52
C ARG A 45 -13.10 2.05 6.28
N PRO A 46 -13.44 0.96 5.58
CA PRO A 46 -12.47 -0.09 5.30
C PRO A 46 -11.44 0.35 4.27
N VAL A 47 -10.23 -0.18 4.40
CA VAL A 47 -9.20 -0.03 3.37
C VAL A 47 -9.42 -1.12 2.33
N ARG A 48 -9.71 -0.71 1.10
CA ARG A 48 -10.01 -1.61 -0.01
C ARG A 48 -8.75 -2.16 -0.67
N GLU A 49 -7.75 -1.31 -0.86
CA GLU A 49 -6.51 -1.68 -1.52
C GLU A 49 -5.31 -1.02 -0.86
N LYS A 50 -4.20 -1.74 -0.87
CA LYS A 50 -2.89 -1.23 -0.48
C LYS A 50 -1.95 -1.40 -1.66
N ILE A 51 -1.40 -0.30 -2.16
CA ILE A 51 -0.60 -0.28 -3.39
C ILE A 51 0.74 0.37 -3.09
N ILE A 52 1.83 -0.26 -3.55
CA ILE A 52 3.15 0.36 -3.58
C ILE A 52 3.48 0.65 -5.04
N TYR A 53 3.83 1.90 -5.34
CA TYR A 53 4.41 2.22 -6.64
C TYR A 53 5.93 2.25 -6.51
N SER A 54 6.60 1.38 -7.26
CA SER A 54 8.05 1.30 -7.28
C SER A 54 8.61 2.11 -8.44
N PHE A 55 9.38 3.16 -8.12
CA PHE A 55 10.06 3.94 -9.16
C PHE A 55 11.17 3.13 -9.82
N THR A 56 11.84 2.26 -9.07
CA THR A 56 12.90 1.41 -9.61
C THR A 56 12.36 0.41 -10.64
N LEU A 57 11.24 -0.25 -10.30
CA LEU A 57 10.61 -1.24 -11.17
C LEU A 57 9.62 -0.60 -12.15
N GLN A 58 9.24 0.65 -11.92
CA GLN A 58 8.26 1.40 -12.72
C GLN A 58 6.92 0.65 -12.82
N GLU A 59 6.44 0.13 -11.68
CA GLU A 59 5.18 -0.59 -11.65
C GLU A 59 4.45 -0.42 -10.32
N GLU A 60 3.14 -0.61 -10.39
CA GLU A 60 2.29 -0.67 -9.20
C GLU A 60 2.24 -2.10 -8.68
N ILE A 61 2.38 -2.24 -7.36
CA ILE A 61 2.35 -3.53 -6.70
C ILE A 61 1.18 -3.53 -5.73
N ILE A 62 0.19 -4.37 -6.00
CA ILE A 62 -0.98 -4.50 -5.14
C ILE A 62 -0.67 -5.53 -4.05
N LEU A 63 -0.77 -5.10 -2.81
CA LEU A 63 -0.49 -5.98 -1.68
C LEU A 63 -1.68 -6.89 -1.39
N PRO A 64 -1.42 -8.14 -0.96
CA PRO A 64 -2.51 -9.02 -0.53
C PRO A 64 -3.21 -8.43 0.69
N GLY A 65 -4.52 -8.46 0.66
CA GLY A 65 -5.37 -7.84 1.67
C GLY A 65 -5.61 -8.65 2.91
#